data_04f4b38d9e60f976861c3a4240eec1ae
#
_entry.id   04f4b38d9e60f976861c3a4240eec1ae
#
_cell.length_a   1.000
_cell.length_b   1.000
_cell.length_c   1.000
_cell.angle_alpha   90.00
_cell.angle_beta   90.00
_cell.angle_gamma   90.00
#
_symmetry.space_group_name_H-M   'P 1'
#
loop_
_entity.id
_entity.type
_entity.pdbx_description
1 polymer ?
#
loop_
_entity_poly.entity_id
_entity_poly.type
_entity_poly.pdbx_seq_one_letter_code
_entity_poly.pdbx_strand_id
1 'polypeptide(L)'
;MAPSSLGQLILGYQLIWDKSRRPAAMQLFMSPLQDEPAEVAHFLRALQQTWSGQSPTLILTPLSADLLMGALEHNTPDGPWLCVQQDLLGEAGMIDLMRRAHGRGVQLLWRGDPGERPDAAMAPLFGRIIISLTPGEALAGAHMSLTHNRDTPSATNPVLPGQIVEAVPSRLMADHCLDQSAAWGIAGWPSDDVLLSHKYQPVQPSHQAIVKLLREIDKDVALDLLEHTLAEEPLLAYRFLRLTNSAAMGLRKEVESLRHGLMLLGLSRFKQWLMEQMPQATDEPDMEPVRTGIVMRAHLMEYLLDAGDEDTLRREVFLTGMLSQIDGLLGEPLRDALHRLPLSERVNGAILGRSGPYAPFLELASALEYPHMTNVAGLCETHELHLDDVNRTMLRVMAQLQH
;
A
#
# COMPACT_ATOMS: atom_id res chain seq x y z
N MET A 1 -29.01 14.23 -8.25
CA MET A 1 -28.54 14.17 -6.86
C MET A 1 -27.28 15.02 -6.80
N ALA A 2 -27.08 15.83 -5.76
CA ALA A 2 -25.79 16.51 -5.58
C ALA A 2 -24.69 15.45 -5.47
N PRO A 3 -23.53 15.64 -6.11
CA PRO A 3 -22.42 14.73 -5.95
C PRO A 3 -22.04 14.61 -4.47
N SER A 4 -21.73 13.39 -4.01
CA SER A 4 -21.25 13.24 -2.64
C SER A 4 -19.88 13.91 -2.51
N SER A 5 -19.49 14.27 -1.30
CA SER A 5 -18.19 14.91 -1.05
C SER A 5 -16.99 14.04 -1.48
N LEU A 6 -17.14 12.72 -1.48
CA LEU A 6 -16.13 11.79 -1.97
C LEU A 6 -16.01 11.83 -3.50
N GLY A 7 -17.10 12.07 -4.22
CA GLY A 7 -17.08 12.19 -5.69
C GLY A 7 -16.49 13.51 -6.21
N GLN A 8 -16.20 14.47 -5.32
CA GLN A 8 -15.58 15.76 -5.66
C GLN A 8 -14.04 15.74 -5.52
N LEU A 9 -13.49 14.66 -5.00
CA LEU A 9 -12.06 14.51 -4.69
C LEU A 9 -11.45 13.37 -5.48
N ILE A 10 -10.22 13.58 -5.96
CA ILE A 10 -9.35 12.53 -6.44
C ILE A 10 -8.45 12.15 -5.25
N LEU A 11 -8.50 10.88 -4.85
CA LEU A 11 -7.70 10.35 -3.77
C LEU A 11 -6.64 9.38 -4.30
N GLY A 12 -5.48 9.39 -3.64
CA GLY A 12 -4.43 8.40 -3.81
C GLY A 12 -3.76 8.12 -2.48
N TYR A 13 -3.06 7.03 -2.35
CA TYR A 13 -2.46 6.65 -1.07
C TYR A 13 -1.01 6.22 -1.19
N GLN A 14 -0.32 6.27 -0.06
CA GLN A 14 1.01 5.74 0.12
C GLN A 14 1.17 5.23 1.55
N LEU A 15 1.76 4.05 1.73
CA LEU A 15 2.05 3.53 3.06
C LEU A 15 3.34 4.13 3.60
N ILE A 16 3.37 4.33 4.91
CA ILE A 16 4.57 4.71 5.66
C ILE A 16 5.02 3.50 6.47
N TRP A 17 6.25 3.07 6.24
CA TRP A 17 6.85 1.87 6.80
C TRP A 17 7.77 2.20 7.96
N ASP A 18 7.61 1.50 9.07
CA ASP A 18 8.47 1.64 10.24
C ASP A 18 9.76 0.80 10.14
N LYS A 19 10.56 0.85 11.20
CA LYS A 19 11.79 0.06 11.31
C LYS A 19 11.56 -1.45 11.21
N SER A 20 10.38 -1.93 11.59
CA SER A 20 10.01 -3.36 11.48
C SER A 20 9.46 -3.74 10.11
N ARG A 21 9.49 -2.81 9.16
CA ARG A 21 8.89 -2.92 7.81
C ARG A 21 7.38 -3.20 7.88
N ARG A 22 6.73 -2.65 8.90
CA ARG A 22 5.28 -2.71 9.07
C ARG A 22 4.66 -1.35 8.75
N PRO A 23 3.39 -1.32 8.30
CA PRO A 23 2.70 -0.07 8.08
C PRO A 23 2.52 0.70 9.39
N ALA A 24 3.24 1.82 9.57
CA ALA A 24 3.13 2.70 10.73
C ALA A 24 2.02 3.74 10.55
N ALA A 25 1.83 4.18 9.31
CA ALA A 25 0.81 5.15 8.95
C ALA A 25 0.44 5.00 7.48
N MET A 26 -0.65 5.67 7.11
CA MET A 26 -1.07 5.85 5.73
C MET A 26 -1.10 7.33 5.41
N GLN A 27 -0.47 7.71 4.31
CA GLN A 27 -0.58 9.03 3.73
C GLN A 27 -1.64 9.00 2.62
N LEU A 28 -2.64 9.86 2.75
CA LEU A 28 -3.72 10.03 1.79
C LEU A 28 -3.55 11.38 1.11
N PHE A 29 -3.31 11.36 -0.17
CA PHE A 29 -3.25 12.55 -1.02
C PHE A 29 -4.65 12.90 -1.49
N MET A 30 -4.97 14.19 -1.53
CA MET A 30 -6.26 14.67 -1.99
C MET A 30 -6.11 15.87 -2.91
N SER A 31 -6.74 15.79 -4.07
CA SER A 31 -6.84 16.84 -5.07
C SER A 31 -8.31 17.09 -5.43
N PRO A 32 -8.72 18.31 -5.74
CA PRO A 32 -10.07 18.56 -6.22
C PRO A 32 -10.25 17.94 -7.62
N LEU A 33 -11.43 17.39 -7.90
CA LEU A 33 -11.76 16.88 -9.24
C LEU A 33 -11.94 18.03 -10.26
N GLN A 34 -12.50 19.15 -9.78
CA GLN A 34 -12.76 20.36 -10.56
C GLN A 34 -12.36 21.58 -9.72
N ASP A 35 -12.30 22.75 -10.34
CA ASP A 35 -12.00 24.02 -9.67
C ASP A 35 -13.14 24.48 -8.69
N GLU A 36 -14.14 23.67 -8.47
CA GLU A 36 -15.18 23.94 -7.49
C GLU A 36 -14.73 23.54 -6.07
N PRO A 37 -15.09 24.31 -5.05
CA PRO A 37 -14.69 24.02 -3.68
C PRO A 37 -15.32 22.71 -3.20
N ALA A 38 -14.47 21.73 -2.88
CA ALA A 38 -14.93 20.47 -2.30
C ALA A 38 -15.38 20.67 -0.84
N GLU A 39 -16.45 19.99 -0.45
CA GLU A 39 -16.98 20.05 0.93
C GLU A 39 -16.10 19.22 1.89
N VAL A 40 -14.94 19.74 2.26
CA VAL A 40 -13.95 19.07 3.12
C VAL A 40 -14.55 18.66 4.48
N ALA A 41 -15.47 19.43 5.04
CA ALA A 41 -16.16 19.08 6.30
C ALA A 41 -16.98 17.77 6.16
N HIS A 42 -17.60 17.54 5.02
CA HIS A 42 -18.33 16.29 4.75
C HIS A 42 -17.38 15.12 4.53
N PHE A 43 -16.29 15.35 3.81
CA PHE A 43 -15.24 14.35 3.63
C PHE A 43 -14.66 13.88 4.97
N LEU A 44 -14.28 14.80 5.86
CA LEU A 44 -13.73 14.45 7.18
C LEU A 44 -14.71 13.64 8.02
N ARG A 45 -16.02 13.95 7.95
CA ARG A 45 -17.06 13.17 8.63
C ARG A 45 -17.20 11.76 8.06
N ALA A 46 -17.20 11.62 6.73
CA ALA A 46 -17.24 10.31 6.07
C ALA A 46 -16.00 9.47 6.43
N LEU A 47 -14.85 10.12 6.52
CA LEU A 47 -13.59 9.51 6.93
C LEU A 47 -13.68 8.97 8.38
N GLN A 48 -14.16 9.77 9.32
CA GLN A 48 -14.35 9.36 10.72
C GLN A 48 -15.29 8.16 10.89
N GLN A 49 -16.28 8.00 10.00
CA GLN A 49 -17.19 6.85 10.03
C GLN A 49 -16.51 5.55 9.56
N THR A 50 -15.53 5.66 8.67
CA THR A 50 -14.81 4.51 8.09
C THR A 50 -13.55 4.17 8.89
N TRP A 51 -12.88 5.20 9.43
CA TRP A 51 -11.59 5.08 10.11
C TRP A 51 -11.77 4.91 11.61
N SER A 52 -11.37 3.78 12.15
CA SER A 52 -11.51 3.45 13.58
C SER A 52 -10.19 3.64 14.34
N GLY A 53 -10.22 3.55 15.66
CA GLY A 53 -9.03 3.58 16.50
C GLY A 53 -8.10 2.37 16.32
N GLN A 54 -8.52 1.34 15.57
CA GLN A 54 -7.69 0.18 15.21
C GLN A 54 -7.08 0.32 13.80
N SER A 55 -7.54 1.32 13.03
CA SER A 55 -6.97 1.62 11.72
C SER A 55 -5.60 2.31 11.86
N PRO A 56 -4.73 2.23 10.85
CA PRO A 56 -3.42 2.89 10.89
C PRO A 56 -3.54 4.40 11.11
N THR A 57 -2.49 5.04 11.64
CA THR A 57 -2.42 6.49 11.69
C THR A 57 -2.61 7.08 10.29
N LEU A 58 -3.55 8.02 10.14
CA LEU A 58 -3.84 8.63 8.85
C LEU A 58 -3.19 10.02 8.77
N ILE A 59 -2.45 10.23 7.69
CA ILE A 59 -1.87 11.54 7.34
C ILE A 59 -2.58 12.03 6.08
N LEU A 60 -3.30 13.12 6.19
CA LEU A 60 -4.00 13.75 5.08
C LEU A 60 -3.09 14.81 4.44
N THR A 61 -2.87 14.69 3.15
CA THR A 61 -2.00 15.57 2.35
C THR A 61 -2.83 16.28 1.27
N PRO A 62 -3.43 17.45 1.61
CA PRO A 62 -4.12 18.28 0.62
C PRO A 62 -3.13 18.82 -0.42
N LEU A 63 -3.49 18.78 -1.70
CA LEU A 63 -2.66 19.26 -2.80
C LEU A 63 -3.13 20.62 -3.34
N SER A 64 -4.09 21.28 -2.68
CA SER A 64 -4.49 22.66 -2.97
C SER A 64 -4.70 23.45 -1.68
N ALA A 65 -4.55 24.76 -1.78
CA ALA A 65 -4.71 25.65 -0.64
C ALA A 65 -6.13 25.62 -0.05
N ASP A 66 -7.17 25.57 -0.90
CA ASP A 66 -8.56 25.48 -0.47
C ASP A 66 -8.87 24.22 0.32
N LEU A 67 -8.35 23.07 -0.13
CA LEU A 67 -8.48 21.79 0.59
C LEU A 67 -7.73 21.83 1.92
N LEU A 68 -6.55 22.44 1.96
CA LEU A 68 -5.79 22.60 3.20
C LEU A 68 -6.52 23.53 4.18
N MET A 69 -7.04 24.67 3.72
CA MET A 69 -7.82 25.59 4.56
C MET A 69 -9.05 24.90 5.14
N GLY A 70 -9.83 24.20 4.30
CA GLY A 70 -10.98 23.43 4.74
C GLY A 70 -10.62 22.35 5.76
N ALA A 71 -9.51 21.63 5.55
CA ALA A 71 -9.03 20.62 6.49
C ALA A 71 -8.57 21.24 7.82
N LEU A 72 -7.84 22.36 7.78
CA LEU A 72 -7.42 23.08 8.97
C LEU A 72 -8.60 23.64 9.77
N GLU A 73 -9.68 24.04 9.10
CA GLU A 73 -10.87 24.61 9.75
C GLU A 73 -11.72 23.53 10.45
N HIS A 74 -11.91 22.39 9.79
CA HIS A 74 -12.89 21.39 10.21
C HIS A 74 -12.32 20.15 10.88
N ASN A 75 -10.99 19.96 10.85
CA ASN A 75 -10.37 18.80 11.48
C ASN A 75 -10.38 18.88 13.01
N THR A 76 -10.39 17.72 13.64
CA THR A 76 -10.46 17.55 15.11
C THR A 76 -9.14 16.95 15.64
N PRO A 77 -8.85 17.02 16.95
CA PRO A 77 -7.66 16.41 17.55
C PRO A 77 -7.53 14.91 17.31
N ASP A 78 -8.66 14.21 17.26
CA ASP A 78 -8.71 12.75 16.99
C ASP A 78 -8.81 12.44 15.48
N GLY A 79 -8.76 13.45 14.63
CA GLY A 79 -8.79 13.32 13.19
C GLY A 79 -7.42 12.99 12.59
N PRO A 80 -7.33 12.93 11.24
CA PRO A 80 -6.07 12.68 10.57
C PRO A 80 -5.03 13.76 10.88
N TRP A 81 -3.76 13.38 10.86
CA TRP A 81 -2.69 14.36 10.88
C TRP A 81 -2.69 15.13 9.56
N LEU A 82 -2.48 16.45 9.60
CA LEU A 82 -2.49 17.27 8.39
C LEU A 82 -1.08 17.58 7.92
N CYS A 83 -0.81 17.22 6.68
CA CYS A 83 0.44 17.53 6.01
C CYS A 83 0.34 18.89 5.32
N VAL A 84 1.28 19.78 5.62
CA VAL A 84 1.38 21.14 5.08
C VAL A 84 2.62 21.24 4.22
N GLN A 85 2.47 21.78 3.01
CA GLN A 85 3.55 22.03 2.06
C GLN A 85 3.83 23.52 1.97
N GLN A 86 5.09 23.88 1.70
CA GLN A 86 5.54 25.28 1.66
C GLN A 86 4.82 26.09 0.59
N ASP A 87 4.59 25.51 -0.57
CA ASP A 87 3.94 26.15 -1.72
C ASP A 87 2.47 26.56 -1.44
N LEU A 88 1.83 25.92 -0.47
CA LEU A 88 0.46 26.23 -0.07
C LEU A 88 0.34 27.37 0.96
N LEU A 89 1.47 27.89 1.48
CA LEU A 89 1.46 28.93 2.52
C LEU A 89 1.22 30.34 1.98
N GLY A 90 1.22 30.55 0.67
CA GLY A 90 1.05 31.87 0.05
C GLY A 90 -0.31 32.49 0.24
N GLU A 91 -1.32 31.70 0.66
CA GLU A 91 -2.68 32.18 0.84
C GLU A 91 -2.88 32.99 2.12
N ALA A 92 -3.61 34.12 1.99
CA ALA A 92 -3.88 35.00 3.10
C ALA A 92 -4.65 34.28 4.24
N GLY A 93 -4.13 34.35 5.46
CA GLY A 93 -4.73 33.75 6.64
C GLY A 93 -4.39 32.28 6.88
N MET A 94 -3.63 31.61 6.01
CA MET A 94 -3.23 30.20 6.16
C MET A 94 -2.49 29.95 7.49
N ILE A 95 -1.51 30.80 7.80
CA ILE A 95 -0.73 30.68 9.04
C ILE A 95 -1.60 30.82 10.29
N ASP A 96 -2.58 31.72 10.25
CA ASP A 96 -3.52 31.90 11.39
C ASP A 96 -4.49 30.71 11.52
N LEU A 97 -4.91 30.09 10.41
CA LEU A 97 -5.65 28.84 10.42
C LEU A 97 -4.82 27.71 11.03
N MET A 98 -3.58 27.57 10.64
CA MET A 98 -2.66 26.58 11.22
C MET A 98 -2.47 26.76 12.72
N ARG A 99 -2.26 27.99 13.19
CA ARG A 99 -2.17 28.29 14.64
C ARG A 99 -3.45 27.90 15.38
N ARG A 100 -4.62 28.24 14.83
CA ARG A 100 -5.91 27.87 15.42
C ARG A 100 -6.11 26.33 15.43
N ALA A 101 -5.79 25.65 14.34
CA ALA A 101 -5.88 24.20 14.25
C ALA A 101 -4.95 23.52 15.27
N HIS A 102 -3.68 23.95 15.34
CA HIS A 102 -2.72 23.49 16.34
C HIS A 102 -3.22 23.76 17.78
N GLY A 103 -3.75 24.97 18.04
CA GLY A 103 -4.35 25.31 19.34
C GLY A 103 -5.57 24.48 19.74
N ARG A 104 -6.28 23.88 18.78
CA ARG A 104 -7.32 22.87 19.02
C ARG A 104 -6.76 21.47 19.24
N GLY A 105 -5.46 21.23 19.06
CA GLY A 105 -4.81 19.93 19.21
C GLY A 105 -4.67 19.13 17.92
N VAL A 106 -4.98 19.72 16.76
CA VAL A 106 -4.77 19.06 15.47
C VAL A 106 -3.28 18.86 15.22
N GLN A 107 -2.89 17.65 14.84
CA GLN A 107 -1.50 17.31 14.55
C GLN A 107 -1.13 17.81 13.16
N LEU A 108 -0.09 18.67 13.09
CA LEU A 108 0.44 19.19 11.82
C LEU A 108 1.79 18.58 11.51
N LEU A 109 2.02 18.26 10.23
CA LEU A 109 3.30 17.83 9.70
C LEU A 109 3.74 18.82 8.63
N TRP A 110 5.04 19.09 8.59
CA TRP A 110 5.65 19.82 7.48
C TRP A 110 6.12 18.83 6.40
N ARG A 111 5.94 19.17 5.13
CA ARG A 111 6.50 18.41 4.00
C ARG A 111 7.29 19.33 3.10
N GLY A 112 8.53 18.97 2.81
CA GLY A 112 9.42 19.73 1.93
C GLY A 112 10.77 19.05 1.75
N ASP A 113 11.60 19.66 0.93
CA ASP A 113 12.97 19.22 0.70
C ASP A 113 13.86 19.46 1.95
N PRO A 114 15.00 18.79 2.09
CA PRO A 114 15.87 18.94 3.27
C PRO A 114 16.32 20.38 3.57
N GLY A 115 16.36 21.24 2.54
CA GLY A 115 16.63 22.68 2.67
C GLY A 115 15.41 23.54 3.01
N GLU A 116 14.21 23.04 2.83
CA GLU A 116 12.93 23.74 3.00
C GLU A 116 12.31 23.43 4.37
N ARG A 117 12.89 23.99 5.41
CA ARG A 117 12.37 23.81 6.77
C ARG A 117 11.45 24.98 7.15
N PRO A 118 10.44 24.73 8.00
CA PRO A 118 9.65 25.81 8.54
C PRO A 118 10.55 26.80 9.32
N ASP A 119 10.26 28.07 9.21
CA ASP A 119 10.99 29.08 9.97
C ASP A 119 10.83 28.89 11.50
N ALA A 120 11.69 29.59 12.28
CA ALA A 120 11.69 29.45 13.74
C ALA A 120 10.34 29.81 14.40
N ALA A 121 9.51 30.65 13.76
CA ALA A 121 8.19 31.04 14.27
C ALA A 121 7.12 29.99 13.99
N MET A 122 7.27 29.22 12.89
CA MET A 122 6.33 28.17 12.50
C MET A 122 6.74 26.78 12.99
N ALA A 123 8.05 26.53 13.16
CA ALA A 123 8.56 25.20 13.56
C ALA A 123 7.81 24.57 14.76
N PRO A 124 7.42 25.31 15.81
CA PRO A 124 6.69 24.73 16.94
C PRO A 124 5.28 24.22 16.62
N LEU A 125 4.72 24.56 15.46
CA LEU A 125 3.40 24.09 15.03
C LEU A 125 3.43 22.63 14.53
N PHE A 126 4.61 22.14 14.15
CA PHE A 126 4.74 20.85 13.50
C PHE A 126 5.30 19.79 14.46
N GLY A 127 4.57 18.71 14.63
CA GLY A 127 5.02 17.57 15.43
C GLY A 127 6.07 16.72 14.71
N ARG A 128 6.03 16.67 13.37
CA ARG A 128 6.96 15.92 12.52
C ARG A 128 7.19 16.61 11.18
N ILE A 129 8.23 16.18 10.51
CA ILE A 129 8.58 16.60 9.14
C ILE A 129 8.58 15.39 8.23
N ILE A 130 8.03 15.53 7.02
CA ILE A 130 8.19 14.61 5.90
C ILE A 130 9.26 15.23 5.01
N ILE A 131 10.40 14.56 4.89
CA ILE A 131 11.55 15.01 4.12
C ILE A 131 11.52 14.34 2.75
N SER A 132 11.35 15.11 1.69
CA SER A 132 11.43 14.65 0.29
C SER A 132 12.88 14.64 -0.16
N LEU A 133 13.47 13.46 -0.36
CA LEU A 133 14.86 13.36 -0.79
C LEU A 133 15.02 13.73 -2.27
N THR A 134 15.98 14.57 -2.55
CA THR A 134 16.49 14.74 -3.91
C THR A 134 17.34 13.52 -4.33
N PRO A 135 17.50 13.24 -5.63
CA PRO A 135 18.35 12.12 -6.09
C PRO A 135 19.79 12.18 -5.56
N GLY A 136 20.34 13.40 -5.40
CA GLY A 136 21.70 13.59 -4.85
C GLY A 136 21.80 13.23 -3.37
N GLU A 137 20.81 13.59 -2.57
CA GLU A 137 20.74 13.27 -1.14
C GLU A 137 20.48 11.78 -0.90
N ALA A 138 19.63 11.17 -1.72
CA ALA A 138 19.39 9.74 -1.68
C ALA A 138 20.66 8.94 -1.98
N LEU A 139 21.45 9.38 -2.96
CA LEU A 139 22.73 8.77 -3.29
C LEU A 139 23.75 8.96 -2.15
N ALA A 140 23.83 10.16 -1.57
CA ALA A 140 24.71 10.44 -0.43
C ALA A 140 24.36 9.57 0.79
N GLY A 141 23.09 9.44 1.13
CA GLY A 141 22.61 8.57 2.22
C GLY A 141 22.92 7.09 1.97
N ALA A 142 22.69 6.59 0.76
CA ALA A 142 23.04 5.22 0.39
C ALA A 142 24.56 4.96 0.50
N HIS A 143 25.39 5.92 0.09
CA HIS A 143 26.83 5.83 0.24
C HIS A 143 27.28 5.82 1.71
N MET A 144 26.65 6.60 2.57
CA MET A 144 26.89 6.59 4.02
C MET A 144 26.54 5.22 4.64
N SER A 145 25.47 4.58 4.18
CA SER A 145 25.12 3.22 4.58
C SER A 145 26.22 2.20 4.29
N LEU A 146 26.82 2.26 3.12
CA LEU A 146 27.86 1.32 2.70
C LEU A 146 29.18 1.51 3.47
N THR A 147 29.54 2.74 3.77
CA THR A 147 30.86 3.05 4.36
C THR A 147 30.92 2.88 5.86
N HIS A 148 29.80 2.80 6.55
CA HIS A 148 29.69 2.79 8.03
C HIS A 148 30.49 3.92 8.70
N ASN A 149 30.92 4.91 7.93
CA ASN A 149 31.87 5.92 8.35
C ASN A 149 31.10 7.12 8.93
N ARG A 150 30.88 7.08 10.25
CA ARG A 150 30.29 8.19 11.03
C ARG A 150 31.24 9.41 11.14
N ASP A 151 32.50 9.24 10.75
CA ASP A 151 33.57 10.20 11.01
C ASP A 151 33.94 11.09 9.80
N THR A 152 33.22 11.03 8.69
CA THR A 152 33.42 11.99 7.60
C THR A 152 32.60 13.26 7.84
N PRO A 153 33.23 14.39 8.22
CA PRO A 153 32.52 15.62 8.58
C PRO A 153 31.88 16.35 7.38
N SER A 154 31.94 15.76 6.20
CA SER A 154 31.65 16.48 4.95
C SER A 154 30.27 16.22 4.33
N ALA A 155 29.55 15.21 4.73
CA ALA A 155 28.20 14.98 4.20
C ALA A 155 27.20 15.10 5.36
N THR A 156 26.39 16.15 5.32
CA THR A 156 25.25 16.30 6.24
C THR A 156 24.29 15.16 5.95
N ASN A 157 24.03 14.29 6.95
CA ASN A 157 23.03 13.25 6.81
C ASN A 157 21.67 13.91 6.52
N PRO A 158 21.02 13.64 5.39
CA PRO A 158 19.72 14.24 5.05
C PRO A 158 18.60 13.71 5.94
N VAL A 159 18.81 12.54 6.57
CA VAL A 159 17.82 11.88 7.41
C VAL A 159 17.88 12.43 8.85
N LEU A 160 16.73 12.88 9.34
CA LEU A 160 16.60 13.36 10.71
C LEU A 160 15.91 12.30 11.57
N PRO A 161 16.45 11.98 12.76
CA PRO A 161 15.83 11.04 13.68
C PRO A 161 14.40 11.44 14.02
N GLY A 162 13.50 10.43 14.07
CA GLY A 162 12.09 10.63 14.40
C GLY A 162 11.24 11.31 13.33
N GLN A 163 11.80 11.64 12.17
CA GLN A 163 11.08 12.22 11.04
C GLN A 163 10.72 11.14 9.99
N ILE A 164 9.86 11.52 9.04
CA ILE A 164 9.47 10.67 7.92
C ILE A 164 10.32 11.05 6.71
N VAL A 165 10.73 10.06 5.93
CA VAL A 165 11.50 10.27 4.70
C VAL A 165 10.70 9.73 3.53
N GLU A 166 10.57 10.50 2.46
CA GLU A 166 9.93 10.07 1.21
C GLU A 166 10.91 10.12 0.03
N ALA A 167 10.49 9.57 -1.12
CA ALA A 167 11.33 9.43 -2.31
C ALA A 167 12.60 8.61 -2.05
N VAL A 168 12.48 7.52 -1.30
CA VAL A 168 13.55 6.57 -1.00
C VAL A 168 13.70 5.61 -2.20
N PRO A 169 14.79 5.71 -3.00
CA PRO A 169 14.86 5.01 -4.28
C PRO A 169 15.45 3.60 -4.19
N SER A 170 16.04 3.22 -3.07
CA SER A 170 16.75 1.96 -2.96
C SER A 170 16.65 1.33 -1.56
N ARG A 171 16.85 0.01 -1.51
CA ARG A 171 16.95 -0.76 -0.27
C ARG A 171 18.02 -0.20 0.67
N LEU A 172 19.21 0.11 0.12
CA LEU A 172 20.30 0.67 0.93
C LEU A 172 19.91 1.98 1.60
N MET A 173 19.15 2.83 0.90
CA MET A 173 18.66 4.08 1.48
C MET A 173 17.56 3.82 2.52
N ALA A 174 16.68 2.84 2.31
CA ALA A 174 15.69 2.42 3.28
C ALA A 174 16.36 1.92 4.58
N ASP A 175 17.38 1.07 4.47
CA ASP A 175 18.19 0.60 5.61
C ASP A 175 18.89 1.77 6.32
N HIS A 176 19.43 2.73 5.56
CA HIS A 176 20.04 3.93 6.13
C HIS A 176 19.01 4.74 6.93
N CYS A 177 17.83 4.97 6.39
CA CYS A 177 16.77 5.71 7.07
C CYS A 177 16.31 5.02 8.34
N LEU A 178 15.91 3.75 8.23
CA LEU A 178 15.20 3.04 9.29
C LEU A 178 16.12 2.45 10.35
N ASP A 179 17.25 1.86 9.95
CA ASP A 179 18.10 1.08 10.84
C ASP A 179 19.28 1.90 11.40
N GLN A 180 19.80 2.85 10.62
CA GLN A 180 21.01 3.60 11.00
C GLN A 180 20.70 5.02 11.48
N SER A 181 19.72 5.72 10.88
CA SER A 181 19.42 7.12 11.17
C SER A 181 18.21 7.33 12.05
N ALA A 182 17.54 6.23 12.47
CA ALA A 182 16.37 6.27 13.35
C ALA A 182 15.24 7.17 12.83
N ALA A 183 14.99 7.17 11.53
CA ALA A 183 13.78 7.76 10.97
C ALA A 183 12.54 7.12 11.62
N TRP A 184 11.47 7.88 11.78
CA TRP A 184 10.20 7.34 12.27
C TRP A 184 9.57 6.38 11.27
N GLY A 185 9.74 6.68 9.99
CA GLY A 185 9.26 5.85 8.89
C GLY A 185 9.73 6.36 7.55
N ILE A 186 9.52 5.54 6.53
CA ILE A 186 9.70 5.94 5.12
C ILE A 186 8.36 5.86 4.40
N ALA A 187 8.04 6.88 3.63
CA ALA A 187 6.83 6.94 2.83
C ALA A 187 7.11 6.33 1.45
N GLY A 188 6.32 5.31 1.10
CA GLY A 188 6.60 4.42 -0.02
C GLY A 188 7.67 3.37 0.30
N TRP A 189 7.79 2.40 -0.57
CA TRP A 189 8.80 1.34 -0.46
C TRP A 189 9.52 1.18 -1.80
N PRO A 190 10.85 1.02 -1.84
CA PRO A 190 11.60 0.83 -3.08
C PRO A 190 11.47 -0.62 -3.61
N SER A 191 10.25 -1.05 -3.89
CA SER A 191 9.93 -2.44 -4.26
C SER A 191 10.74 -2.95 -5.44
N ASP A 192 10.93 -2.12 -6.47
CA ASP A 192 11.69 -2.51 -7.66
C ASP A 192 13.15 -2.81 -7.35
N ASP A 193 13.79 -1.99 -6.52
CA ASP A 193 15.19 -2.19 -6.11
C ASP A 193 15.33 -3.40 -5.18
N VAL A 194 14.38 -3.60 -4.26
CA VAL A 194 14.32 -4.78 -3.40
C VAL A 194 14.18 -6.04 -4.25
N LEU A 195 13.25 -6.09 -5.19
CA LEU A 195 13.04 -7.22 -6.09
C LEU A 195 14.26 -7.46 -7.01
N LEU A 196 14.89 -6.39 -7.49
CA LEU A 196 16.11 -6.50 -8.29
C LEU A 196 17.25 -7.18 -7.52
N SER A 197 17.34 -6.98 -6.21
CA SER A 197 18.34 -7.64 -5.35
C SER A 197 18.16 -9.16 -5.32
N HIS A 198 16.95 -9.65 -5.59
CA HIS A 198 16.59 -11.08 -5.64
C HIS A 198 16.62 -11.69 -7.04
N LYS A 199 17.04 -10.92 -8.06
CA LYS A 199 17.05 -11.38 -9.47
C LYS A 199 17.72 -12.74 -9.70
N TYR A 200 18.72 -13.07 -8.89
CA TYR A 200 19.50 -14.33 -9.01
C TYR A 200 19.24 -15.32 -7.87
N GLN A 201 18.42 -14.93 -6.90
CA GLN A 201 18.01 -15.78 -5.78
C GLN A 201 16.49 -15.70 -5.67
N PRO A 202 15.74 -16.76 -6.03
CA PRO A 202 14.29 -16.74 -5.97
C PRO A 202 13.81 -16.38 -4.57
N VAL A 203 12.88 -15.45 -4.48
CA VAL A 203 12.20 -15.12 -3.23
C VAL A 203 11.59 -16.39 -2.64
N GLN A 204 11.69 -16.56 -1.34
CA GLN A 204 11.10 -17.69 -0.63
C GLN A 204 9.83 -17.25 0.13
N PRO A 205 8.89 -18.19 0.39
CA PRO A 205 7.72 -17.89 1.21
C PRO A 205 8.13 -17.46 2.62
N SER A 206 7.29 -16.67 3.27
CA SER A 206 7.50 -16.27 4.65
C SER A 206 7.41 -17.47 5.60
N HIS A 207 8.44 -17.63 6.42
CA HIS A 207 8.45 -18.63 7.50
C HIS A 207 7.32 -18.37 8.49
N GLN A 208 7.09 -17.09 8.85
CA GLN A 208 6.03 -16.71 9.79
C GLN A 208 4.64 -17.05 9.23
N ALA A 209 4.39 -16.84 7.93
CA ALA A 209 3.13 -17.20 7.29
C ALA A 209 2.89 -18.71 7.33
N ILE A 210 3.90 -19.53 7.03
CA ILE A 210 3.79 -20.98 7.12
C ILE A 210 3.49 -21.42 8.55
N VAL A 211 4.19 -20.86 9.54
CA VAL A 211 3.95 -21.18 10.98
C VAL A 211 2.54 -20.77 11.38
N LYS A 212 2.03 -19.62 10.93
CA LYS A 212 0.65 -19.17 11.17
C LYS A 212 -0.34 -20.19 10.64
N LEU A 213 -0.22 -20.57 9.35
CA LEU A 213 -1.08 -21.57 8.72
C LEU A 213 -1.06 -22.93 9.43
N LEU A 214 0.12 -23.43 9.82
CA LEU A 214 0.24 -24.68 10.56
C LEU A 214 -0.50 -24.64 11.90
N ARG A 215 -0.39 -23.50 12.62
CA ARG A 215 -1.10 -23.29 13.90
C ARG A 215 -2.61 -23.19 13.71
N GLU A 216 -3.07 -22.60 12.63
CA GLU A 216 -4.48 -22.49 12.28
C GLU A 216 -5.07 -23.86 11.95
N ILE A 217 -4.34 -24.70 11.19
CA ILE A 217 -4.73 -26.09 10.92
C ILE A 217 -4.81 -26.88 12.23
N ASP A 218 -3.84 -26.76 13.13
CA ASP A 218 -3.84 -27.47 14.41
C ASP A 218 -4.94 -27.03 15.37
N LYS A 219 -5.48 -25.82 15.20
CA LYS A 219 -6.63 -25.29 15.94
C LYS A 219 -7.97 -25.60 15.27
N ASP A 220 -7.95 -26.30 14.15
CA ASP A 220 -9.16 -26.64 13.36
C ASP A 220 -10.01 -25.39 13.03
N VAL A 221 -9.35 -24.31 12.59
CA VAL A 221 -10.04 -23.07 12.23
C VAL A 221 -10.88 -23.26 10.96
N ALA A 222 -11.86 -22.38 10.76
CA ALA A 222 -12.70 -22.39 9.56
C ALA A 222 -11.86 -22.26 8.27
N LEU A 223 -12.31 -22.95 7.22
CA LEU A 223 -11.62 -22.96 5.92
C LEU A 223 -11.43 -21.56 5.33
N ASP A 224 -12.37 -20.66 5.59
CA ASP A 224 -12.31 -19.28 5.11
C ASP A 224 -11.13 -18.51 5.73
N LEU A 225 -10.82 -18.77 7.00
CA LEU A 225 -9.65 -18.15 7.65
C LEU A 225 -8.34 -18.70 7.08
N LEU A 226 -8.26 -20.00 6.82
CA LEU A 226 -7.09 -20.60 6.16
C LEU A 226 -6.89 -20.08 4.74
N GLU A 227 -7.98 -19.94 3.97
CA GLU A 227 -7.97 -19.33 2.64
C GLU A 227 -7.42 -17.89 2.72
N HIS A 228 -7.95 -17.10 3.63
CA HIS A 228 -7.52 -15.72 3.83
C HIS A 228 -6.03 -15.64 4.21
N THR A 229 -5.58 -16.40 5.19
CA THR A 229 -4.16 -16.42 5.60
C THR A 229 -3.24 -16.89 4.47
N LEU A 230 -3.66 -17.84 3.64
CA LEU A 230 -2.90 -18.28 2.47
C LEU A 230 -2.86 -17.20 1.39
N ALA A 231 -3.95 -16.47 1.19
CA ALA A 231 -4.06 -15.38 0.22
C ALA A 231 -3.17 -14.17 0.56
N GLU A 232 -2.89 -13.94 1.85
CA GLU A 232 -1.98 -12.90 2.32
C GLU A 232 -0.49 -13.18 2.00
N GLU A 233 -0.15 -14.38 1.54
CA GLU A 233 1.21 -14.75 1.12
C GLU A 233 1.23 -15.11 -0.38
N PRO A 234 1.42 -14.13 -1.28
CA PRO A 234 1.24 -14.31 -2.73
C PRO A 234 2.08 -15.44 -3.33
N LEU A 235 3.33 -15.60 -2.88
CA LEU A 235 4.21 -16.63 -3.39
C LEU A 235 3.76 -18.04 -2.97
N LEU A 236 3.30 -18.18 -1.72
CA LEU A 236 2.79 -19.44 -1.20
C LEU A 236 1.46 -19.80 -1.89
N ALA A 237 0.56 -18.81 -2.07
CA ALA A 237 -0.69 -18.95 -2.80
C ALA A 237 -0.46 -19.40 -4.25
N TYR A 238 0.49 -18.79 -4.95
CA TYR A 238 0.88 -19.20 -6.30
C TYR A 238 1.42 -20.63 -6.34
N ARG A 239 2.36 -20.98 -5.44
CA ARG A 239 2.92 -22.34 -5.35
C ARG A 239 1.84 -23.38 -5.02
N PHE A 240 0.89 -23.02 -4.19
CA PHE A 240 -0.25 -23.89 -3.84
C PHE A 240 -1.17 -24.14 -5.05
N LEU A 241 -1.54 -23.11 -5.80
CA LEU A 241 -2.32 -23.24 -7.03
C LEU A 241 -1.58 -24.12 -8.06
N ARG A 242 -0.26 -23.97 -8.19
CA ARG A 242 0.55 -24.86 -9.05
C ARG A 242 0.54 -26.30 -8.59
N LEU A 243 0.66 -26.54 -7.28
CA LEU A 243 0.61 -27.89 -6.71
C LEU A 243 -0.73 -28.55 -7.03
N THR A 244 -1.84 -27.88 -6.73
CA THR A 244 -3.19 -28.42 -6.90
C THR A 244 -3.54 -28.67 -8.36
N ASN A 245 -2.92 -27.97 -9.29
CA ASN A 245 -3.07 -28.17 -10.74
C ASN A 245 -1.98 -29.05 -11.37
N SER A 246 -1.09 -29.63 -10.56
CA SER A 246 -0.04 -30.50 -11.10
C SER A 246 -0.61 -31.86 -11.55
N ALA A 247 0.03 -32.46 -12.53
CA ALA A 247 -0.32 -33.80 -13.02
C ALA A 247 -0.30 -34.87 -11.90
N ALA A 248 0.53 -34.66 -10.87
CA ALA A 248 0.62 -35.58 -9.72
C ALA A 248 -0.67 -35.64 -8.90
N MET A 249 -1.52 -34.61 -8.96
CA MET A 249 -2.82 -34.60 -8.28
C MET A 249 -3.90 -35.43 -9.00
N GLY A 250 -3.72 -35.72 -10.30
CA GLY A 250 -4.64 -36.55 -11.08
C GLY A 250 -6.06 -35.99 -11.19
N LEU A 251 -6.24 -34.67 -10.99
CA LEU A 251 -7.54 -34.04 -11.01
C LEU A 251 -8.09 -33.97 -12.44
N ARG A 252 -9.39 -34.25 -12.58
CA ARG A 252 -10.08 -34.13 -13.88
C ARG A 252 -10.56 -32.73 -14.21
N LYS A 253 -10.62 -31.85 -13.21
CA LYS A 253 -11.00 -30.45 -13.33
C LYS A 253 -9.88 -29.59 -12.75
N GLU A 254 -9.69 -28.47 -13.38
CA GLU A 254 -8.74 -27.44 -12.95
C GLU A 254 -9.22 -26.77 -11.65
N VAL A 255 -8.25 -26.36 -10.84
CA VAL A 255 -8.44 -25.67 -9.56
C VAL A 255 -8.24 -24.19 -9.79
N GLU A 256 -9.32 -23.44 -9.80
CA GLU A 256 -9.34 -22.01 -10.14
C GLU A 256 -9.29 -21.08 -8.91
N SER A 257 -9.36 -21.64 -7.68
CA SER A 257 -9.32 -20.85 -6.45
C SER A 257 -8.59 -21.55 -5.32
N LEU A 258 -8.05 -20.78 -4.37
CA LEU A 258 -7.38 -21.30 -3.17
C LEU A 258 -8.33 -22.20 -2.36
N ARG A 259 -9.57 -21.74 -2.16
CA ARG A 259 -10.60 -22.51 -1.45
C ARG A 259 -10.86 -23.88 -2.08
N HIS A 260 -11.05 -23.90 -3.39
CA HIS A 260 -11.26 -25.13 -4.13
C HIS A 260 -10.05 -26.08 -3.97
N GLY A 261 -8.85 -25.53 -4.07
CA GLY A 261 -7.62 -26.29 -3.82
C GLY A 261 -7.53 -26.88 -2.41
N LEU A 262 -7.85 -26.08 -1.38
CA LEU A 262 -7.86 -26.53 0.02
C LEU A 262 -8.89 -27.66 0.25
N MET A 263 -10.09 -27.55 -0.32
CA MET A 263 -11.12 -28.60 -0.23
C MET A 263 -10.68 -29.90 -0.91
N LEU A 264 -10.07 -29.83 -2.10
CA LEU A 264 -9.65 -30.99 -2.86
C LEU A 264 -8.41 -31.67 -2.27
N LEU A 265 -7.43 -30.90 -1.84
CA LEU A 265 -6.21 -31.45 -1.23
C LEU A 265 -6.47 -32.03 0.15
N GLY A 266 -7.35 -31.39 0.91
CA GLY A 266 -7.64 -31.68 2.31
C GLY A 266 -6.54 -31.20 3.28
N LEU A 267 -6.93 -30.89 4.52
CA LEU A 267 -6.06 -30.25 5.51
C LEU A 267 -4.80 -31.07 5.85
N SER A 268 -4.90 -32.38 5.88
CA SER A 268 -3.74 -33.24 6.21
C SER A 268 -2.63 -33.14 5.16
N ARG A 269 -3.00 -33.19 3.86
CA ARG A 269 -2.02 -33.04 2.77
C ARG A 269 -1.52 -31.61 2.65
N PHE A 270 -2.39 -30.63 2.90
CA PHE A 270 -2.00 -29.22 2.93
C PHE A 270 -0.98 -28.96 4.04
N LYS A 271 -1.20 -29.50 5.25
CA LYS A 271 -0.23 -29.44 6.35
C LYS A 271 1.11 -30.06 5.96
N GLN A 272 1.09 -31.24 5.36
CA GLN A 272 2.31 -31.92 4.89
C GLN A 272 3.06 -31.04 3.88
N TRP A 273 2.36 -30.48 2.89
CA TRP A 273 2.97 -29.61 1.89
C TRP A 273 3.57 -28.33 2.50
N LEU A 274 2.89 -27.72 3.48
CA LEU A 274 3.45 -26.58 4.21
C LEU A 274 4.76 -26.95 4.92
N MET A 275 4.82 -28.11 5.55
CA MET A 275 6.05 -28.62 6.18
C MET A 275 7.17 -28.85 5.16
N GLU A 276 6.86 -29.22 3.94
CA GLU A 276 7.83 -29.36 2.83
C GLU A 276 8.37 -27.98 2.34
N GLN A 277 7.59 -26.90 2.51
CA GLN A 277 8.05 -25.53 2.19
C GLN A 277 8.97 -24.95 3.28
N MET A 278 8.82 -25.36 4.53
CA MET A 278 9.53 -24.82 5.71
C MET A 278 11.06 -24.73 5.56
N PRO A 279 11.78 -25.73 5.02
CA PRO A 279 13.26 -25.69 4.95
C PRO A 279 13.80 -24.57 4.06
N GLN A 280 12.98 -24.05 3.13
CA GLN A 280 13.35 -22.98 2.21
C GLN A 280 12.78 -21.63 2.62
N ALA A 281 11.84 -21.62 3.57
CA ALA A 281 11.17 -20.41 4.01
C ALA A 281 12.13 -19.45 4.71
N THR A 282 11.97 -18.16 4.45
CA THR A 282 12.78 -17.10 5.03
C THR A 282 11.90 -15.96 5.50
N ASP A 283 12.34 -15.25 6.53
CA ASP A 283 11.71 -14.02 6.98
C ASP A 283 12.65 -12.86 6.61
N GLU A 284 12.54 -12.42 5.35
CA GLU A 284 13.23 -11.21 4.88
C GLU A 284 12.34 -9.99 5.14
N PRO A 285 12.71 -9.12 6.10
CA PRO A 285 11.86 -8.00 6.47
C PRO A 285 11.53 -7.08 5.29
N ASP A 286 12.50 -6.86 4.39
CA ASP A 286 12.36 -5.95 3.24
C ASP A 286 11.37 -6.46 2.18
N MET A 287 11.01 -7.75 2.22
CA MET A 287 9.99 -8.34 1.35
C MET A 287 8.57 -8.17 1.89
N GLU A 288 8.40 -7.83 3.16
CA GLU A 288 7.08 -7.64 3.77
C GLU A 288 6.30 -6.49 3.11
N PRO A 289 6.90 -5.29 2.90
CA PRO A 289 6.22 -4.23 2.17
C PRO A 289 5.83 -4.60 0.72
N VAL A 290 6.67 -5.39 0.05
CA VAL A 290 6.37 -5.86 -1.32
C VAL A 290 5.14 -6.77 -1.32
N ARG A 291 5.09 -7.75 -0.41
CA ARG A 291 3.94 -8.66 -0.26
C ARG A 291 2.68 -7.89 0.09
N THR A 292 2.76 -6.99 1.07
CA THR A 292 1.63 -6.15 1.49
C THR A 292 1.09 -5.33 0.32
N GLY A 293 1.94 -4.73 -0.50
CA GLY A 293 1.50 -3.98 -1.69
C GLY A 293 0.73 -4.84 -2.69
N ILE A 294 1.22 -6.06 -2.96
CA ILE A 294 0.53 -7.03 -3.85
C ILE A 294 -0.85 -7.40 -3.29
N VAL A 295 -0.93 -7.71 -2.00
CA VAL A 295 -2.19 -8.10 -1.34
C VAL A 295 -3.18 -6.93 -1.29
N MET A 296 -2.69 -5.71 -1.02
CA MET A 296 -3.55 -4.51 -1.05
C MET A 296 -4.17 -4.28 -2.42
N ARG A 297 -3.40 -4.41 -3.50
CA ARG A 297 -3.93 -4.33 -4.87
C ARG A 297 -5.02 -5.38 -5.11
N ALA A 298 -4.79 -6.61 -4.65
CA ALA A 298 -5.77 -7.68 -4.78
C ALA A 298 -7.09 -7.34 -4.06
N HIS A 299 -7.01 -6.83 -2.83
CA HIS A 299 -8.21 -6.38 -2.10
C HIS A 299 -8.86 -5.17 -2.73
N LEU A 300 -8.10 -4.19 -3.22
CA LEU A 300 -8.69 -3.06 -3.93
C LEU A 300 -9.50 -3.53 -5.13
N MET A 301 -8.96 -4.42 -5.94
CA MET A 301 -9.67 -4.99 -7.09
C MET A 301 -10.94 -5.74 -6.66
N GLU A 302 -10.83 -6.59 -5.64
CA GLU A 302 -11.96 -7.37 -5.11
C GLU A 302 -13.13 -6.48 -4.70
N TYR A 303 -12.83 -5.39 -4.01
CA TYR A 303 -13.87 -4.47 -3.51
C TYR A 303 -14.32 -3.45 -4.55
N LEU A 304 -13.49 -3.08 -5.53
CA LEU A 304 -13.87 -2.19 -6.62
C LEU A 304 -14.86 -2.85 -7.58
N LEU A 305 -14.73 -4.15 -7.80
CA LEU A 305 -15.73 -4.92 -8.50
C LEU A 305 -16.85 -5.27 -7.51
N ASP A 306 -17.95 -4.57 -7.54
CA ASP A 306 -19.14 -4.94 -6.76
C ASP A 306 -19.74 -6.24 -7.30
N ALA A 307 -19.19 -7.36 -6.87
CA ALA A 307 -19.63 -8.70 -7.27
C ALA A 307 -20.92 -9.16 -6.57
N GLY A 308 -21.53 -8.31 -5.75
CA GLY A 308 -22.68 -8.71 -4.92
C GLY A 308 -22.33 -9.92 -4.03
N ASP A 309 -23.17 -10.97 -4.06
CA ASP A 309 -22.98 -12.20 -3.28
C ASP A 309 -22.22 -13.29 -4.05
N GLU A 310 -21.63 -13.00 -5.21
CA GLU A 310 -20.89 -13.98 -6.02
C GLU A 310 -19.44 -14.18 -5.50
N ASP A 311 -19.29 -14.98 -4.47
CA ASP A 311 -17.99 -15.34 -3.87
C ASP A 311 -16.95 -15.84 -4.88
N THR A 312 -17.36 -16.57 -5.90
CA THR A 312 -16.46 -17.11 -6.94
C THR A 312 -15.86 -15.97 -7.76
N LEU A 313 -16.65 -14.98 -8.12
CA LEU A 313 -16.21 -13.81 -8.88
C LEU A 313 -15.23 -12.98 -8.05
N ARG A 314 -15.54 -12.75 -6.78
CA ARG A 314 -14.63 -12.01 -5.86
C ARG A 314 -13.26 -12.68 -5.78
N ARG A 315 -13.21 -14.00 -5.60
CA ARG A 315 -11.94 -14.76 -5.53
C ARG A 315 -11.16 -14.68 -6.83
N GLU A 316 -11.83 -14.74 -7.97
CA GLU A 316 -11.18 -14.62 -9.28
C GLU A 316 -10.56 -13.22 -9.48
N VAL A 317 -11.28 -12.17 -9.07
CA VAL A 317 -10.79 -10.78 -9.14
C VAL A 317 -9.64 -10.54 -8.17
N PHE A 318 -9.74 -11.05 -6.94
CA PHE A 318 -8.64 -11.01 -5.98
C PHE A 318 -7.38 -11.68 -6.54
N LEU A 319 -7.50 -12.87 -7.10
CA LEU A 319 -6.39 -13.58 -7.75
C LEU A 319 -5.82 -12.79 -8.92
N THR A 320 -6.64 -12.08 -9.68
CA THR A 320 -6.17 -11.22 -10.78
C THR A 320 -5.24 -10.12 -10.24
N GLY A 321 -5.64 -9.42 -9.19
CA GLY A 321 -4.81 -8.40 -8.53
C GLY A 321 -3.50 -8.98 -7.99
N MET A 322 -3.59 -10.08 -7.26
CA MET A 322 -2.43 -10.76 -6.66
C MET A 322 -1.44 -11.26 -7.72
N LEU A 323 -1.91 -11.89 -8.79
CA LEU A 323 -1.07 -12.45 -9.83
C LEU A 323 -0.49 -11.39 -10.77
N SER A 324 -1.03 -10.18 -10.79
CA SER A 324 -0.58 -9.10 -11.68
C SER A 324 0.87 -8.65 -11.46
N GLN A 325 1.47 -8.98 -10.32
CA GLN A 325 2.85 -8.63 -9.94
C GLN A 325 3.65 -9.85 -9.46
N ILE A 326 3.18 -11.05 -9.72
CA ILE A 326 3.83 -12.28 -9.21
C ILE A 326 5.21 -12.54 -9.83
N ASP A 327 5.46 -12.01 -11.02
CA ASP A 327 6.75 -12.08 -11.73
C ASP A 327 7.91 -11.52 -10.91
N GLY A 328 7.68 -10.41 -10.21
CA GLY A 328 8.67 -9.81 -9.31
C GLY A 328 9.11 -10.77 -8.21
N LEU A 329 8.19 -11.51 -7.61
CA LEU A 329 8.49 -12.49 -6.57
C LEU A 329 9.12 -13.78 -7.13
N LEU A 330 8.77 -14.17 -8.34
CA LEU A 330 9.29 -15.38 -8.99
C LEU A 330 10.63 -15.16 -9.70
N GLY A 331 10.96 -13.90 -10.03
CA GLY A 331 12.14 -13.57 -10.83
C GLY A 331 12.08 -14.10 -12.26
N GLU A 332 10.87 -14.30 -12.80
CA GLU A 332 10.65 -14.83 -14.15
C GLU A 332 9.57 -14.01 -14.88
N PRO A 333 9.51 -14.06 -16.23
CA PRO A 333 8.50 -13.30 -16.98
C PRO A 333 7.08 -13.66 -16.56
N LEU A 334 6.23 -12.65 -16.39
CA LEU A 334 4.84 -12.79 -15.94
C LEU A 334 4.04 -13.78 -16.80
N ARG A 335 4.22 -13.73 -18.12
CA ARG A 335 3.58 -14.68 -19.06
C ARG A 335 3.93 -16.13 -18.73
N ASP A 336 5.18 -16.44 -18.44
CA ASP A 336 5.64 -17.80 -18.17
C ASP A 336 5.10 -18.31 -16.83
N ALA A 337 5.04 -17.41 -15.83
CA ALA A 337 4.43 -17.71 -14.55
C ALA A 337 2.93 -18.05 -14.69
N LEU A 338 2.17 -17.25 -15.43
CA LEU A 338 0.74 -17.43 -15.58
C LEU A 338 0.35 -18.64 -16.44
N HIS A 339 1.16 -19.00 -17.46
CA HIS A 339 0.92 -20.18 -18.26
C HIS A 339 0.95 -21.51 -17.48
N ARG A 340 1.48 -21.50 -16.27
CA ARG A 340 1.50 -22.70 -15.38
C ARG A 340 0.24 -22.86 -14.55
N LEU A 341 -0.66 -21.91 -14.66
CA LEU A 341 -1.94 -21.92 -13.95
C LEU A 341 -3.10 -21.96 -14.95
N PRO A 342 -4.16 -22.69 -14.66
CA PRO A 342 -5.36 -22.75 -15.49
C PRO A 342 -6.23 -21.52 -15.20
N LEU A 343 -5.78 -20.36 -15.65
CA LEU A 343 -6.48 -19.10 -15.44
C LEU A 343 -7.50 -18.87 -16.55
N SER A 344 -8.64 -18.27 -16.19
CA SER A 344 -9.66 -17.88 -17.14
C SER A 344 -9.16 -16.87 -18.16
N GLU A 345 -9.82 -16.78 -19.31
CA GLU A 345 -9.53 -15.75 -20.31
C GLU A 345 -9.69 -14.32 -19.74
N ARG A 346 -10.60 -14.12 -18.78
CA ARG A 346 -10.83 -12.84 -18.10
C ARG A 346 -9.61 -12.40 -17.30
N VAL A 347 -9.01 -13.34 -16.54
CA VAL A 347 -7.79 -13.09 -15.74
C VAL A 347 -6.59 -12.84 -16.66
N ASN A 348 -6.35 -13.73 -17.63
CA ASN A 348 -5.25 -13.59 -18.58
C ASN A 348 -5.37 -12.32 -19.43
N GLY A 349 -6.59 -12.00 -19.88
CA GLY A 349 -6.89 -10.78 -20.63
C GLY A 349 -6.54 -9.52 -19.83
N ALA A 350 -6.95 -9.45 -18.57
CA ALA A 350 -6.67 -8.30 -17.72
C ALA A 350 -5.18 -8.12 -17.44
N ILE A 351 -4.47 -9.19 -17.10
CA ILE A 351 -3.07 -9.10 -16.68
C ILE A 351 -2.11 -8.94 -17.88
N LEU A 352 -2.25 -9.77 -18.91
CA LEU A 352 -1.32 -9.80 -20.04
C LEU A 352 -1.77 -8.93 -21.21
N GLY A 353 -3.09 -8.78 -21.41
CA GLY A 353 -3.68 -8.10 -22.54
C GLY A 353 -4.20 -6.69 -22.23
N ARG A 354 -4.25 -6.30 -20.97
CA ARG A 354 -4.93 -5.06 -20.50
C ARG A 354 -6.31 -4.92 -21.11
N SER A 355 -7.06 -6.01 -21.11
CA SER A 355 -8.36 -6.11 -21.79
C SER A 355 -9.30 -7.01 -21.00
N GLY A 356 -10.60 -6.96 -21.36
CA GLY A 356 -11.64 -7.75 -20.70
C GLY A 356 -12.18 -7.08 -19.43
N PRO A 357 -13.09 -7.76 -18.71
CA PRO A 357 -13.90 -7.12 -17.65
C PRO A 357 -13.13 -6.72 -16.41
N TYR A 358 -11.96 -7.30 -16.15
CA TYR A 358 -11.16 -6.98 -14.96
C TYR A 358 -10.05 -5.93 -15.21
N ALA A 359 -9.73 -5.63 -16.48
CA ALA A 359 -8.68 -4.67 -16.82
C ALA A 359 -8.93 -3.27 -16.25
N PRO A 360 -10.15 -2.70 -16.29
CA PRO A 360 -10.44 -1.39 -15.70
C PRO A 360 -10.11 -1.30 -14.22
N PHE A 361 -10.45 -2.35 -13.47
CA PHE A 361 -10.20 -2.40 -12.02
C PHE A 361 -8.72 -2.56 -11.69
N LEU A 362 -7.97 -3.33 -12.50
CA LEU A 362 -6.53 -3.47 -12.36
C LEU A 362 -5.79 -2.16 -12.66
N GLU A 363 -6.18 -1.46 -13.70
CA GLU A 363 -5.62 -0.16 -14.06
C GLU A 363 -5.90 0.88 -12.97
N LEU A 364 -7.14 0.91 -12.47
CA LEU A 364 -7.55 1.84 -11.44
C LEU A 364 -6.85 1.54 -10.09
N ALA A 365 -6.82 0.27 -9.65
CA ALA A 365 -6.12 -0.13 -8.44
C ALA A 365 -4.64 0.27 -8.50
N SER A 366 -3.99 0.06 -9.66
CA SER A 366 -2.61 0.47 -9.88
C SER A 366 -2.41 1.99 -9.84
N ALA A 367 -3.37 2.77 -10.38
CA ALA A 367 -3.29 4.23 -10.38
C ALA A 367 -3.44 4.84 -8.98
N LEU A 368 -4.24 4.21 -8.10
CA LEU A 368 -4.47 4.66 -6.72
C LEU A 368 -3.22 4.52 -5.83
N GLU A 369 -2.28 3.64 -6.16
CA GLU A 369 -1.05 3.38 -5.41
C GLU A 369 0.02 4.49 -5.57
N TYR A 370 -0.21 5.46 -6.45
CA TYR A 370 0.77 6.50 -6.71
C TYR A 370 0.34 7.86 -6.13
N PRO A 371 1.25 8.57 -5.43
CA PRO A 371 0.98 9.87 -4.84
C PRO A 371 0.51 10.93 -5.84
N HIS A 372 0.91 10.79 -7.09
CA HIS A 372 0.59 11.77 -8.15
C HIS A 372 -0.82 11.64 -8.70
N MET A 373 -1.56 10.57 -8.39
CA MET A 373 -2.97 10.33 -8.79
C MET A 373 -3.27 10.63 -10.27
N THR A 374 -2.21 10.67 -11.08
CA THR A 374 -2.29 10.95 -12.50
C THR A 374 -3.19 9.91 -13.14
N ASN A 375 -4.30 10.40 -13.70
CA ASN A 375 -5.24 9.60 -14.46
C ASN A 375 -6.36 8.86 -13.69
N VAL A 376 -6.45 8.92 -12.37
CA VAL A 376 -7.56 8.25 -11.64
C VAL A 376 -8.91 8.74 -12.14
N ALA A 377 -9.11 10.06 -12.26
CA ALA A 377 -10.35 10.63 -12.79
C ALA A 377 -10.63 10.21 -14.25
N GLY A 378 -9.60 10.27 -15.11
CA GLY A 378 -9.72 9.86 -16.50
C GLY A 378 -10.03 8.36 -16.68
N LEU A 379 -9.47 7.51 -15.80
CA LEU A 379 -9.83 6.08 -15.79
C LEU A 379 -11.27 5.87 -15.34
N CYS A 380 -11.73 6.59 -14.31
CA CYS A 380 -13.13 6.53 -13.89
C CYS A 380 -14.08 6.93 -15.02
N GLU A 381 -13.78 8.02 -15.75
CA GLU A 381 -14.57 8.46 -16.90
C GLU A 381 -14.53 7.43 -18.05
N THR A 382 -13.34 6.91 -18.39
CA THR A 382 -13.15 5.95 -19.48
C THR A 382 -13.90 4.65 -19.24
N HIS A 383 -13.96 4.22 -17.99
CA HIS A 383 -14.56 2.93 -17.61
C HIS A 383 -15.94 3.06 -16.98
N GLU A 384 -16.55 4.26 -17.03
CA GLU A 384 -17.88 4.53 -16.45
C GLU A 384 -17.99 4.19 -14.95
N LEU A 385 -16.90 4.36 -14.20
CA LEU A 385 -16.84 4.12 -12.75
C LEU A 385 -17.11 5.41 -11.97
N HIS A 386 -17.90 5.32 -10.92
CA HIS A 386 -18.16 6.47 -10.07
C HIS A 386 -17.01 6.71 -9.08
N LEU A 387 -16.39 7.88 -9.16
CA LEU A 387 -15.27 8.27 -8.29
C LEU A 387 -15.62 8.19 -6.79
N ASP A 388 -16.88 8.44 -6.42
CA ASP A 388 -17.40 8.28 -5.05
C ASP A 388 -17.24 6.84 -4.55
N ASP A 389 -17.63 5.86 -5.36
CA ASP A 389 -17.55 4.45 -5.01
C ASP A 389 -16.09 3.98 -4.95
N VAL A 390 -15.25 4.47 -5.86
CA VAL A 390 -13.81 4.20 -5.88
C VAL A 390 -13.16 4.70 -4.58
N ASN A 391 -13.39 5.96 -4.23
CA ASN A 391 -12.83 6.57 -3.02
C ASN A 391 -13.33 5.89 -1.75
N ARG A 392 -14.62 5.58 -1.68
CA ARG A 392 -15.23 4.85 -0.55
C ARG A 392 -14.62 3.47 -0.38
N THR A 393 -14.45 2.75 -1.48
CA THR A 393 -13.84 1.42 -1.50
C THR A 393 -12.39 1.47 -1.05
N MET A 394 -11.60 2.38 -1.61
CA MET A 394 -10.21 2.57 -1.22
C MET A 394 -10.10 2.84 0.29
N LEU A 395 -10.86 3.80 0.82
CA LEU A 395 -10.84 4.13 2.26
C LEU A 395 -11.22 2.93 3.13
N ARG A 396 -12.18 2.10 2.71
CA ARG A 396 -12.59 0.89 3.44
C ARG A 396 -11.45 -0.14 3.49
N VAL A 397 -10.82 -0.43 2.35
CA VAL A 397 -9.69 -1.37 2.29
C VAL A 397 -8.55 -0.88 3.18
N MET A 398 -8.21 0.41 3.08
CA MET A 398 -7.12 1.02 3.83
C MET A 398 -7.36 1.02 5.35
N ALA A 399 -8.61 1.25 5.77
CA ALA A 399 -8.96 1.26 7.20
C ALA A 399 -8.87 -0.13 7.86
N GLN A 400 -8.86 -1.21 7.06
CA GLN A 400 -8.76 -2.60 7.53
C GLN A 400 -7.31 -3.11 7.65
N LEU A 401 -6.31 -2.35 7.17
CA LEU A 401 -4.91 -2.70 7.39
C LEU A 401 -4.63 -2.80 8.88
N GLN A 402 -4.15 -3.97 9.30
CA GLN A 402 -3.73 -4.21 10.68
C GLN A 402 -2.25 -3.86 10.85
N HIS A 403 -1.91 -3.28 11.99
CA HIS A 403 -0.52 -2.99 12.41
C HIS A 403 0.27 -4.24 12.74
#